data_4d72c0669292c74e5b4f2ec44f467ccc
#
_entry.id   4d72c0669292c74e5b4f2ec44f467ccc
#
_cell.length_a   1.000
_cell.length_b   1.000
_cell.length_c   1.000
_cell.angle_alpha   90.00
_cell.angle_beta   90.00
_cell.angle_gamma   90.00
#
_symmetry.space_group_name_H-M   'P 1'
#
loop_
_entity.id
_entity.type
_entity.pdbx_description
1 polymer ?
#
loop_
_entity_poly.entity_id
_entity_poly.type
_entity_poly.pdbx_seq_one_letter_code
_entity_poly.pdbx_strand_id
1 'polypeptide(L)'
;TYSQTTAGCHDIQFEHDNNSVVVLGSGAYRIGSSVEFDWCGVNAVDTVKNAGLRSVMINYNPETVSTDYDTCDRLYFDELTFERVMDIIDLEVPRGVIVSTGGQIPNNLAMRLHQEDVNILGTSPVSIDTAEDRHKFSSLLDRLNVDQPRWKELSSIEGAETFVEDVGFPVLV
;
A
#
# COMPACT_ATOMS: atom_id res chain seq x y z
N THR A 1 1.13 -4.58 -23.93
CA THR A 1 1.46 -5.68 -24.87
C THR A 1 0.58 -6.86 -24.54
N TYR A 2 -0.34 -7.18 -25.41
CA TYR A 2 -1.13 -8.41 -25.25
C TYR A 2 -0.21 -9.58 -25.62
N SER A 3 0.31 -10.30 -24.65
CA SER A 3 0.94 -11.57 -24.95
C SER A 3 -0.17 -12.59 -25.23
N GLN A 4 -0.22 -13.11 -26.42
CA GLN A 4 -0.95 -14.33 -26.70
C GLN A 4 -0.11 -15.51 -26.16
N THR A 5 -0.12 -15.65 -24.85
CA THR A 5 0.49 -16.83 -24.23
C THR A 5 -0.45 -18.01 -24.46
N THR A 6 0.04 -18.99 -25.17
CA THR A 6 -0.52 -20.36 -25.12
C THR A 6 -0.48 -20.81 -23.66
N ALA A 7 -1.58 -21.37 -23.16
CA ALA A 7 -1.69 -21.82 -21.78
C ALA A 7 -0.43 -22.59 -21.34
N GLY A 8 0.27 -22.09 -20.33
CA GLY A 8 1.49 -22.70 -19.78
C GLY A 8 2.81 -22.12 -20.27
N CYS A 9 2.83 -21.05 -21.09
CA CYS A 9 4.06 -20.39 -21.51
C CYS A 9 4.12 -18.99 -20.87
N HIS A 10 5.04 -18.79 -19.93
CA HIS A 10 5.33 -17.49 -19.34
C HIS A 10 6.65 -16.96 -19.89
N ASP A 11 6.72 -15.65 -20.17
CA ASP A 11 7.97 -15.00 -20.58
C ASP A 11 8.96 -14.85 -19.41
N ILE A 12 8.47 -15.00 -18.19
CA ILE A 12 9.23 -14.90 -16.95
C ILE A 12 9.61 -16.31 -16.49
N GLN A 13 10.89 -16.52 -16.24
CA GLN A 13 11.37 -17.73 -15.54
C GLN A 13 11.22 -17.49 -14.03
N PHE A 14 10.35 -18.25 -13.40
CA PHE A 14 10.13 -18.17 -11.96
C PHE A 14 11.18 -19.01 -11.22
N GLU A 15 11.91 -18.37 -10.36
CA GLU A 15 12.79 -19.03 -9.39
C GLU A 15 12.10 -18.94 -8.03
N HIS A 16 11.43 -20.01 -7.60
CA HIS A 16 10.75 -20.09 -6.31
C HIS A 16 11.76 -20.32 -5.17
N ASP A 17 12.73 -19.42 -5.04
CA ASP A 17 13.83 -19.49 -4.07
C ASP A 17 13.56 -18.66 -2.82
N ASN A 18 12.37 -18.06 -2.69
CA ASN A 18 12.00 -17.14 -1.60
C ASN A 18 13.02 -15.98 -1.44
N ASN A 19 13.66 -15.57 -2.52
CA ASN A 19 14.70 -14.54 -2.54
C ASN A 19 14.25 -13.24 -3.20
N SER A 20 12.95 -13.03 -3.34
CA SER A 20 12.37 -11.82 -3.90
C SER A 20 11.57 -11.04 -2.87
N VAL A 21 11.49 -9.73 -3.07
CA VAL A 21 10.63 -8.81 -2.31
C VAL A 21 9.80 -8.02 -3.30
N VAL A 22 8.48 -8.00 -3.07
CA VAL A 22 7.54 -7.20 -3.85
C VAL A 22 7.43 -5.81 -3.24
N VAL A 23 7.50 -4.78 -4.06
CA VAL A 23 7.24 -3.39 -3.70
C VAL A 23 5.99 -2.93 -4.45
N LEU A 24 4.98 -2.46 -3.72
CA LEU A 24 3.78 -1.90 -4.33
C LEU A 24 3.97 -0.41 -4.58
N GLY A 25 3.75 0.00 -5.82
CA GLY A 25 3.81 1.41 -6.22
C GLY A 25 2.54 2.19 -5.85
N SER A 26 2.50 3.45 -6.23
CA SER A 26 1.40 4.36 -5.90
C SER A 26 0.20 4.27 -6.85
N GLY A 27 0.36 3.56 -7.96
CA GLY A 27 -0.63 3.57 -9.03
C GLY A 27 -0.64 4.87 -9.82
N ALA A 28 -1.65 5.03 -10.67
CA ALA A 28 -1.82 6.20 -11.52
C ALA A 28 -2.89 7.13 -10.94
N TYR A 29 -2.51 8.06 -10.05
CA TYR A 29 -3.41 9.12 -9.62
C TYR A 29 -3.61 10.17 -10.73
N ARG A 30 -2.51 10.78 -11.14
CA ARG A 30 -2.42 11.76 -12.23
C ARG A 30 -0.96 11.86 -12.66
N ILE A 31 -0.73 12.17 -13.93
CA ILE A 31 0.61 12.49 -14.43
C ILE A 31 1.18 13.67 -13.65
N GLY A 32 2.39 13.52 -13.14
CA GLY A 32 3.10 14.53 -12.35
C GLY A 32 2.63 14.70 -10.90
N SER A 33 1.74 13.84 -10.40
CA SER A 33 1.36 13.79 -8.98
C SER A 33 1.96 12.58 -8.28
N SER A 34 2.09 12.68 -6.96
CA SER A 34 2.58 11.57 -6.12
C SER A 34 4.01 11.11 -6.41
N VAL A 35 4.85 12.02 -6.91
CA VAL A 35 6.26 11.75 -7.22
C VAL A 35 7.07 11.36 -5.97
N GLU A 36 6.64 11.81 -4.80
CA GLU A 36 7.21 11.44 -3.51
C GLU A 36 7.04 9.95 -3.21
N PHE A 37 5.91 9.35 -3.56
CA PHE A 37 5.69 7.91 -3.39
C PHE A 37 6.50 7.10 -4.40
N ASP A 38 6.63 7.60 -5.62
CA ASP A 38 7.48 6.97 -6.62
C ASP A 38 8.95 6.96 -6.17
N TRP A 39 9.44 8.08 -5.67
CA TRP A 39 10.78 8.18 -5.08
C TRP A 39 10.98 7.20 -3.92
N CYS A 40 10.00 7.07 -3.02
CA CYS A 40 10.03 6.09 -1.94
C CYS A 40 10.06 4.65 -2.48
N GLY A 41 9.25 4.35 -3.51
CA GLY A 41 9.21 3.05 -4.15
C GLY A 41 10.53 2.67 -4.80
N VAL A 42 11.15 3.60 -5.55
CA VAL A 42 12.48 3.40 -6.17
C VAL A 42 13.55 3.15 -5.11
N ASN A 43 13.57 3.94 -4.03
CA ASN A 43 14.52 3.70 -2.93
C ASN A 43 14.29 2.36 -2.22
N ALA A 44 13.05 1.91 -2.10
CA ALA A 44 12.75 0.58 -1.56
C ALA A 44 13.29 -0.52 -2.48
N VAL A 45 13.08 -0.41 -3.78
CA VAL A 45 13.63 -1.32 -4.79
C VAL A 45 15.16 -1.36 -4.73
N ASP A 46 15.82 -0.22 -4.71
CA ASP A 46 17.28 -0.14 -4.59
C ASP A 46 17.80 -0.75 -3.29
N THR A 47 17.08 -0.54 -2.20
CA THR A 47 17.44 -1.14 -0.90
C THR A 47 17.33 -2.67 -0.95
N VAL A 48 16.29 -3.21 -1.57
CA VAL A 48 16.11 -4.65 -1.79
C VAL A 48 17.27 -5.21 -2.62
N LYS A 49 17.63 -4.56 -3.73
CA LYS A 49 18.76 -4.96 -4.59
C LYS A 49 20.10 -4.92 -3.82
N ASN A 50 20.33 -3.85 -3.05
CA ASN A 50 21.55 -3.71 -2.24
C ASN A 50 21.63 -4.75 -1.12
N ALA A 51 20.51 -5.28 -0.66
CA ALA A 51 20.45 -6.39 0.29
C ALA A 51 20.71 -7.77 -0.37
N GLY A 52 20.95 -7.82 -1.68
CA GLY A 52 21.17 -9.04 -2.44
C GLY A 52 19.90 -9.84 -2.70
N LEU A 53 18.74 -9.20 -2.61
CA LEU A 53 17.44 -9.78 -2.89
C LEU A 53 16.94 -9.32 -4.26
N ARG A 54 16.11 -10.14 -4.90
CA ARG A 54 15.46 -9.79 -6.16
C ARG A 54 14.33 -8.82 -5.89
N SER A 55 14.34 -7.70 -6.59
CA SER A 55 13.30 -6.67 -6.49
C SER A 55 12.20 -6.90 -7.51
N VAL A 56 10.96 -6.89 -7.05
CA VAL A 56 9.77 -6.98 -7.89
C VAL A 56 8.91 -5.74 -7.64
N MET A 57 8.66 -4.96 -8.67
CA MET A 57 7.78 -3.79 -8.59
C MET A 57 6.43 -4.11 -9.23
N ILE A 58 5.34 -3.74 -8.55
CA ILE A 58 3.99 -3.72 -9.14
C ILE A 58 3.53 -2.27 -9.16
N ASN A 59 3.37 -1.70 -10.34
CA ASN A 59 2.87 -0.34 -10.53
C ASN A 59 2.33 -0.16 -11.94
N TYR A 60 1.40 0.78 -12.16
CA TYR A 60 0.79 1.04 -13.47
C TYR A 60 0.80 2.51 -13.87
N ASN A 61 1.64 3.33 -13.25
CA ASN A 61 1.85 4.71 -13.71
C ASN A 61 2.82 4.70 -14.90
N PRO A 62 2.41 5.14 -16.10
CA PRO A 62 3.23 5.07 -17.30
C PRO A 62 4.36 6.11 -17.35
N GLU A 63 4.32 7.13 -16.50
CA GLU A 63 5.29 8.25 -16.51
C GLU A 63 5.96 8.42 -15.16
N THR A 64 6.60 7.36 -14.69
CA THR A 64 7.29 7.40 -13.40
C THR A 64 8.50 6.47 -13.41
N VAL A 65 9.52 6.81 -12.61
CA VAL A 65 10.80 6.11 -12.59
C VAL A 65 10.66 4.66 -12.12
N SER A 66 9.76 4.37 -11.19
CA SER A 66 9.56 3.00 -10.68
C SER A 66 9.06 2.02 -11.75
N THR A 67 8.52 2.51 -12.85
CA THR A 67 8.10 1.69 -13.99
C THR A 67 9.07 1.72 -15.17
N ASP A 68 10.24 2.31 -15.00
CA ASP A 68 11.32 2.20 -15.99
C ASP A 68 11.88 0.77 -15.98
N TYR A 69 12.20 0.25 -17.17
CA TYR A 69 12.54 -1.16 -17.39
C TYR A 69 13.81 -1.61 -16.65
N ASP A 70 14.69 -0.69 -16.28
CA ASP A 70 15.98 -0.94 -15.64
C ASP A 70 16.01 -0.64 -14.14
N THR A 71 14.89 -0.17 -13.58
CA THR A 71 14.82 0.20 -12.16
C THR A 71 14.79 -1.01 -11.25
N CYS A 72 13.99 -2.03 -11.57
CA CYS A 72 13.86 -3.25 -10.77
C CYS A 72 14.22 -4.50 -11.56
N ASP A 73 14.39 -5.63 -10.87
CA ASP A 73 14.70 -6.91 -11.55
C ASP A 73 13.49 -7.46 -12.30
N ARG A 74 12.27 -7.19 -11.78
CA ARG A 74 11.00 -7.54 -12.43
C ARG A 74 9.97 -6.45 -12.25
N LEU A 75 9.37 -6.03 -13.36
CA LEU A 75 8.28 -5.08 -13.37
C LEU A 75 6.99 -5.77 -13.81
N TYR A 76 5.99 -5.72 -12.96
CA TYR A 76 4.59 -5.99 -13.32
C TYR A 76 3.89 -4.66 -13.55
N PHE A 77 3.71 -4.31 -14.81
CA PHE A 77 2.97 -3.13 -15.19
C PHE A 77 1.48 -3.50 -15.23
N ASP A 78 0.86 -3.51 -14.06
CA ASP A 78 -0.52 -3.92 -13.87
C ASP A 78 -1.16 -3.11 -12.74
N GLU A 79 -2.49 -3.14 -12.66
CA GLU A 79 -3.24 -2.42 -11.65
C GLU A 79 -3.02 -3.00 -10.24
N LEU A 80 -3.15 -2.13 -9.24
CA LEU A 80 -2.98 -2.48 -7.83
C LEU A 80 -4.34 -2.87 -7.22
N THR A 81 -5.03 -3.84 -7.82
CA THR A 81 -6.18 -4.50 -7.21
C THR A 81 -5.70 -5.65 -6.32
N PHE A 82 -6.52 -6.00 -5.34
CA PHE A 82 -6.19 -7.10 -4.42
C PHE A 82 -5.95 -8.42 -5.17
N GLU A 83 -6.84 -8.72 -6.10
CA GLU A 83 -6.82 -9.96 -6.89
C GLU A 83 -5.55 -10.05 -7.74
N ARG A 84 -5.16 -8.95 -8.40
CA ARG A 84 -3.93 -8.90 -9.22
C ARG A 84 -2.67 -9.01 -8.39
N VAL A 85 -2.64 -8.32 -7.26
CA VAL A 85 -1.49 -8.40 -6.34
C VAL A 85 -1.35 -9.82 -5.80
N MET A 86 -2.44 -10.50 -5.44
CA MET A 86 -2.42 -11.90 -5.00
C MET A 86 -1.95 -12.84 -6.10
N ASP A 87 -2.47 -12.71 -7.33
CA ASP A 87 -2.03 -13.51 -8.49
C ASP A 87 -0.50 -13.42 -8.68
N ILE A 88 0.07 -12.21 -8.54
CA ILE A 88 1.52 -11.99 -8.68
C ILE A 88 2.29 -12.57 -7.49
N ILE A 89 1.76 -12.43 -6.27
CA ILE A 89 2.38 -13.01 -5.07
C ILE A 89 2.42 -14.53 -5.16
N ASP A 90 1.35 -15.15 -5.63
CA ASP A 90 1.28 -16.61 -5.81
C ASP A 90 2.26 -17.12 -6.88
N LEU A 91 2.50 -16.31 -7.92
CA LEU A 91 3.49 -16.63 -8.96
C LEU A 91 4.93 -16.43 -8.51
N GLU A 92 5.23 -15.32 -7.82
CA GLU A 92 6.59 -14.94 -7.41
C GLU A 92 7.04 -15.62 -6.11
N VAL A 93 6.10 -16.05 -5.27
CA VAL A 93 6.35 -16.60 -3.93
C VAL A 93 7.39 -15.76 -3.17
N PRO A 94 7.15 -14.46 -2.97
CA PRO A 94 8.15 -13.57 -2.44
C PRO A 94 8.36 -13.81 -0.94
N ARG A 95 9.52 -13.40 -0.44
CA ARG A 95 9.82 -13.35 0.99
C ARG A 95 8.87 -12.42 1.77
N GLY A 96 8.38 -11.39 1.10
CA GLY A 96 7.43 -10.45 1.66
C GLY A 96 7.12 -9.29 0.73
N VAL A 97 6.20 -8.44 1.17
CA VAL A 97 5.66 -7.32 0.40
C VAL A 97 5.83 -6.01 1.16
N ILE A 98 6.36 -4.98 0.50
CA ILE A 98 6.45 -3.61 1.03
C ILE A 98 5.25 -2.83 0.50
N VAL A 99 4.39 -2.34 1.40
CA VAL A 99 3.17 -1.59 1.06
C VAL A 99 3.29 -0.09 1.39
N SER A 100 4.04 0.26 2.42
CA SER A 100 4.04 1.60 3.02
C SER A 100 4.69 2.68 2.16
N THR A 101 5.39 2.33 1.10
CA THR A 101 6.03 3.29 0.18
C THR A 101 5.13 3.78 -0.93
N GLY A 102 3.99 3.14 -1.17
CA GLY A 102 3.09 3.45 -2.28
C GLY A 102 1.93 4.39 -1.96
N GLY A 103 1.80 4.87 -0.73
CA GLY A 103 0.70 5.74 -0.30
C GLY A 103 -0.62 5.00 -0.09
N GLN A 104 -1.74 5.67 -0.36
CA GLN A 104 -3.07 5.19 0.03
C GLN A 104 -3.50 3.88 -0.64
N ILE A 105 -3.19 3.70 -1.93
CA ILE A 105 -3.65 2.51 -2.67
C ILE A 105 -3.08 1.22 -2.06
N PRO A 106 -1.75 1.04 -1.91
CA PRO A 106 -1.23 -0.16 -1.25
C PRO A 106 -1.55 -0.23 0.25
N ASN A 107 -1.66 0.89 0.96
CA ASN A 107 -2.07 0.88 2.37
C ASN A 107 -3.48 0.27 2.55
N ASN A 108 -4.41 0.58 1.66
CA ASN A 108 -5.76 0.00 1.67
C ASN A 108 -5.76 -1.53 1.44
N LEU A 109 -4.72 -2.07 0.81
CA LEU A 109 -4.57 -3.51 0.59
C LEU A 109 -3.93 -4.22 1.79
N ALA A 110 -3.21 -3.50 2.65
CA ALA A 110 -2.36 -4.08 3.69
C ALA A 110 -3.10 -5.07 4.60
N MET A 111 -4.28 -4.71 5.10
CA MET A 111 -5.08 -5.59 5.97
C MET A 111 -5.62 -6.81 5.24
N ARG A 112 -6.06 -6.66 3.98
CA ARG A 112 -6.55 -7.79 3.17
C ARG A 112 -5.43 -8.77 2.86
N LEU A 113 -4.25 -8.28 2.47
CA LEU A 113 -3.07 -9.10 2.25
C LEU A 113 -2.64 -9.85 3.51
N HIS A 114 -2.69 -9.17 4.66
CA HIS A 114 -2.38 -9.79 5.95
C HIS A 114 -3.38 -10.90 6.33
N GLN A 115 -4.65 -10.76 6.00
CA GLN A 115 -5.68 -11.79 6.24
C GLN A 115 -5.46 -13.06 5.40
N GLU A 116 -4.78 -12.94 4.25
CA GLU A 116 -4.34 -14.05 3.39
C GLU A 116 -2.91 -14.52 3.71
N ASP A 117 -2.43 -14.28 4.94
CA ASP A 117 -1.11 -14.70 5.43
C ASP A 117 0.09 -14.16 4.61
N VAL A 118 -0.09 -13.09 3.83
CA VAL A 118 1.01 -12.45 3.12
C VAL A 118 1.93 -11.74 4.13
N ASN A 119 3.23 -12.02 4.05
CA ASN A 119 4.22 -11.39 4.91
C ASN A 119 4.45 -9.92 4.51
N ILE A 120 3.88 -8.99 5.26
CA ILE A 120 4.07 -7.55 5.05
C ILE A 120 5.35 -7.10 5.76
N LEU A 121 6.25 -6.50 4.98
CA LEU A 121 7.52 -5.96 5.47
C LEU A 121 7.39 -4.48 5.84
N GLY A 122 8.02 -4.10 6.94
CA GLY A 122 8.00 -2.73 7.45
C GLY A 122 6.89 -2.52 8.49
N THR A 123 6.05 -1.51 8.30
CA THR A 123 4.98 -1.18 9.25
C THR A 123 3.92 -2.28 9.30
N SER A 124 3.54 -2.70 10.50
CA SER A 124 2.49 -3.70 10.69
C SER A 124 1.17 -3.26 10.05
N PRO A 125 0.46 -4.15 9.33
CA PRO A 125 -0.86 -3.87 8.77
C PRO A 125 -1.87 -3.36 9.79
N VAL A 126 -1.84 -3.89 11.01
CA VAL A 126 -2.69 -3.43 12.12
C VAL A 126 -2.35 -2.00 12.53
N SER A 127 -1.07 -1.63 12.49
CA SER A 127 -0.64 -0.26 12.78
C SER A 127 -1.00 0.71 11.65
N ILE A 128 -0.92 0.26 10.39
CA ILE A 128 -1.39 1.03 9.23
C ILE A 128 -2.89 1.30 9.37
N ASP A 129 -3.69 0.27 9.59
CA ASP A 129 -5.14 0.38 9.76
C ASP A 129 -5.51 1.29 10.95
N THR A 130 -4.78 1.20 12.07
CA THR A 130 -5.00 2.08 13.23
C THR A 130 -4.69 3.55 12.92
N ALA A 131 -3.66 3.80 12.10
CA ALA A 131 -3.26 5.16 11.75
C ALA A 131 -4.16 5.79 10.67
N GLU A 132 -4.70 4.97 9.76
CA GLU A 132 -5.57 5.41 8.66
C GLU A 132 -7.03 5.62 9.09
N ASP A 133 -7.51 4.85 10.06
CA ASP A 133 -8.85 4.97 10.60
C ASP A 133 -8.91 6.09 11.65
N ARG A 134 -9.70 7.13 11.36
CA ARG A 134 -9.80 8.33 12.22
C ARG A 134 -10.27 8.01 13.63
N HIS A 135 -11.23 7.11 13.79
CA HIS A 135 -11.75 6.71 15.11
C HIS A 135 -10.69 5.95 15.91
N LYS A 136 -10.03 4.96 15.28
CA LYS A 136 -8.98 4.18 15.93
C LYS A 136 -7.77 5.05 16.29
N PHE A 137 -7.39 5.98 15.41
CA PHE A 137 -6.31 6.91 15.65
C PHE A 137 -6.61 7.87 16.81
N SER A 138 -7.79 8.51 16.81
CA SER A 138 -8.20 9.39 17.92
C SER A 138 -8.31 8.64 19.25
N SER A 139 -8.83 7.41 19.24
CA SER A 139 -8.86 6.56 20.43
C SER A 139 -7.45 6.20 20.93
N LEU A 140 -6.49 6.03 20.00
CA LEU A 140 -5.09 5.83 20.36
C LEU A 140 -4.48 7.07 21.02
N LEU A 141 -4.75 8.27 20.50
CA LEU A 141 -4.29 9.53 21.08
C LEU A 141 -4.85 9.74 22.49
N ASP A 142 -6.14 9.46 22.71
CA ASP A 142 -6.76 9.54 24.03
C ASP A 142 -6.08 8.60 25.04
N ARG A 143 -5.78 7.36 24.64
CA ARG A 143 -5.07 6.40 25.50
C ARG A 143 -3.65 6.83 25.85
N LEU A 144 -3.00 7.55 24.93
CA LEU A 144 -1.64 8.07 25.12
C LEU A 144 -1.63 9.42 25.84
N ASN A 145 -2.79 9.98 26.18
CA ASN A 145 -2.97 11.33 26.74
C ASN A 145 -2.31 12.41 25.87
N VAL A 146 -2.39 12.24 24.54
CA VAL A 146 -1.99 13.27 23.60
C VAL A 146 -3.17 14.21 23.38
N ASP A 147 -2.94 15.50 23.55
CA ASP A 147 -3.98 16.52 23.43
C ASP A 147 -4.48 16.59 21.98
N GLN A 148 -5.81 16.57 21.81
CA GLN A 148 -6.49 16.65 20.53
C GLN A 148 -7.85 17.37 20.69
N PRO A 149 -8.41 17.92 19.60
CA PRO A 149 -9.76 18.46 19.64
C PRO A 149 -10.78 17.40 20.08
N ARG A 150 -11.84 17.82 20.76
CA ARG A 150 -12.95 16.90 21.11
C ARG A 150 -13.55 16.32 19.83
N TRP A 151 -13.75 15.02 19.82
CA TRP A 151 -14.20 14.28 18.64
C TRP A 151 -15.27 13.25 19.02
N LYS A 152 -16.12 12.90 18.07
CA LYS A 152 -17.09 11.82 18.22
C LYS A 152 -17.46 11.27 16.85
N GLU A 153 -17.51 9.95 16.73
CA GLU A 153 -18.08 9.30 15.57
C GLU A 153 -19.61 9.33 15.66
N LEU A 154 -20.26 9.83 14.62
CA LEU A 154 -21.70 10.07 14.60
C LEU A 154 -22.30 9.52 13.33
N SER A 155 -23.44 8.83 13.46
CA SER A 155 -24.20 8.26 12.35
C SER A 155 -25.58 8.89 12.16
N SER A 156 -25.95 9.86 13.02
CA SER A 156 -27.25 10.52 12.97
C SER A 156 -27.12 12.03 13.17
N ILE A 157 -28.11 12.78 12.66
CA ILE A 157 -28.17 14.24 12.79
C ILE A 157 -28.44 14.63 14.27
N GLU A 158 -29.31 13.90 14.95
CA GLU A 158 -29.64 14.16 16.37
C GLU A 158 -28.39 13.97 17.26
N GLY A 159 -27.54 12.98 16.91
CA GLY A 159 -26.25 12.79 17.57
C GLY A 159 -25.29 13.97 17.34
N ALA A 160 -25.30 14.54 16.13
CA ALA A 160 -24.50 15.71 15.81
C ALA A 160 -25.00 16.97 16.56
N GLU A 161 -26.30 17.19 16.61
CA GLU A 161 -26.89 18.31 17.38
C GLU A 161 -26.50 18.21 18.85
N THR A 162 -26.66 17.05 19.47
CA THR A 162 -26.27 16.83 20.87
C THR A 162 -24.79 17.09 21.11
N PHE A 163 -23.93 16.68 20.17
CA PHE A 163 -22.49 16.91 20.27
C PHE A 163 -22.15 18.41 20.17
N VAL A 164 -22.82 19.13 19.27
CA VAL A 164 -22.62 20.57 19.09
C VAL A 164 -23.11 21.36 20.33
N GLU A 165 -24.21 20.93 20.95
CA GLU A 165 -24.70 21.53 22.21
C GLU A 165 -23.66 21.39 23.34
N ASP A 166 -22.94 20.27 23.38
CA ASP A 166 -21.91 20.00 24.40
C ASP A 166 -20.59 20.71 24.14
N VAL A 167 -20.17 20.81 22.86
CA VAL A 167 -18.86 21.34 22.48
C VAL A 167 -18.88 22.81 22.07
N GLY A 168 -19.99 23.27 21.49
CA GLY A 168 -20.14 24.60 20.89
C GLY A 168 -19.61 24.68 19.46
N PHE A 169 -19.89 25.77 18.76
CA PHE A 169 -19.35 26.10 17.45
C PHE A 169 -18.01 26.83 17.54
N PRO A 170 -17.12 26.71 16.51
CA PRO A 170 -17.27 25.94 15.27
C PRO A 170 -16.96 24.45 15.43
N VAL A 171 -17.62 23.59 14.65
CA VAL A 171 -17.31 22.16 14.51
C VAL A 171 -16.93 21.83 13.08
N LEU A 172 -16.04 20.85 12.90
CA LEU A 172 -15.65 20.31 11.61
C LEU A 172 -16.36 18.96 11.40
N VAL A 173 -16.93 18.76 10.20
CA VAL A 173 -17.64 17.53 9.80
C VAL A 173 -16.91 16.90 8.63
#